data_f12c1a54fc3f1736086660b774b0a019
#
_entry.id   f12c1a54fc3f1736086660b774b0a019
#
_cell.length_a   1.000
_cell.length_b   1.000
_cell.length_c   1.000
_cell.angle_alpha   90.00
_cell.angle_beta   90.00
_cell.angle_gamma   90.00
#
_symmetry.space_group_name_H-M   'P 1'
#
loop_
_entity.id
_entity.type
_entity.pdbx_description
1 polymer ?
#
loop_
_entity_poly.entity_id
_entity_poly.type
_entity_poly.pdbx_seq_one_letter_code
_entity_poly.pdbx_strand_id
1 'polypeptide(L)'
;IQSKSRAATKARYGLYSYRLGTHRKSKPTRIQRAALINQERYVVLRTAKELVLDPWAKTTIWTEGSVHNIHAGGGATKFSCAGCQVIPGGYQSKDRAKATGNWLTFQQAAGLADATGTPLPDDARSRFQYMLLTGREGCIAYHGGPAFENGYYRLRHGSSGPKVARVQKSLLSQRADSLPGLIENGQFDIKTSFGVLLTKKLDAGEYRSPIVSI
;
A
#
# COMPACT_ATOMS: atom_id res chain seq x y z
N ILE A 1 3.10 -18.97 -5.98
CA ILE A 1 4.26 -18.81 -6.86
C ILE A 1 3.80 -17.98 -8.03
N GLN A 2 4.39 -16.80 -8.20
CA GLN A 2 4.14 -15.96 -9.38
C GLN A 2 4.78 -16.60 -10.61
N SER A 3 4.11 -16.46 -11.76
CA SER A 3 4.73 -16.77 -13.03
C SER A 3 5.99 -15.93 -13.22
N LYS A 4 7.11 -16.55 -13.59
CA LYS A 4 8.42 -15.89 -13.83
C LYS A 4 8.37 -14.74 -14.85
N SER A 5 7.25 -14.58 -15.55
CA SER A 5 7.04 -13.56 -16.58
C SER A 5 6.39 -12.26 -16.08
N ARG A 6 6.03 -12.17 -14.79
CA ARG A 6 5.31 -11.00 -14.27
C ARG A 6 6.20 -10.19 -13.32
N ALA A 7 6.26 -8.89 -13.55
CA ALA A 7 6.88 -7.95 -12.64
C ALA A 7 6.23 -8.02 -11.25
N ALA A 8 7.04 -8.05 -10.21
CA ALA A 8 6.57 -7.87 -8.84
C ALA A 8 6.45 -6.38 -8.53
N THR A 9 5.46 -6.03 -7.72
CA THR A 9 5.22 -4.66 -7.29
C THR A 9 5.09 -4.62 -5.78
N LYS A 10 5.76 -3.69 -5.13
CA LYS A 10 5.73 -3.51 -3.67
C LYS A 10 5.31 -2.11 -3.33
N ALA A 11 4.19 -1.97 -2.61
CA ALA A 11 3.80 -0.73 -1.97
C ALA A 11 4.83 -0.36 -0.89
N ARG A 12 5.06 0.95 -0.70
CA ARG A 12 5.93 1.46 0.35
C ARG A 12 5.14 1.66 1.64
N TYR A 13 5.86 1.83 2.72
CA TYR A 13 5.27 2.19 4.01
C TYR A 13 4.53 3.52 3.90
N GLY A 14 3.30 3.56 4.37
CA GLY A 14 2.43 4.73 4.22
C GLY A 14 1.02 4.46 4.73
N LEU A 15 0.19 5.48 4.66
CA LEU A 15 -1.23 5.41 4.96
C LEU A 15 -2.00 5.47 3.65
N TYR A 16 -2.82 4.46 3.38
CA TYR A 16 -3.53 4.25 2.13
C TYR A 16 -5.02 4.17 2.33
N SER A 17 -5.78 4.70 1.38
CA SER A 17 -7.24 4.71 1.42
C SER A 17 -7.82 3.56 0.61
N TYR A 18 -8.75 2.85 1.23
CA TYR A 18 -9.47 1.73 0.64
C TYR A 18 -10.98 1.91 0.81
N ARG A 19 -11.76 1.20 0.02
CA ARG A 19 -13.20 1.01 0.21
C ARG A 19 -13.56 -0.46 0.20
N LEU A 20 -14.71 -0.79 0.76
CA LEU A 20 -15.28 -2.13 0.65
C LEU A 20 -15.70 -2.40 -0.80
N GLY A 21 -15.39 -3.60 -1.30
CA GLY A 21 -15.77 -3.99 -2.65
C GLY A 21 -15.41 -5.43 -2.98
N THR A 22 -15.53 -5.76 -4.25
CA THR A 22 -15.27 -7.10 -4.77
C THR A 22 -14.06 -7.09 -5.68
N HIS A 23 -13.04 -7.89 -5.35
CA HIS A 23 -11.88 -8.12 -6.21
C HIS A 23 -12.22 -9.15 -7.29
N ARG A 24 -11.73 -8.94 -8.52
CA ARG A 24 -11.98 -9.80 -9.70
C ARG A 24 -13.47 -9.95 -10.05
N LYS A 25 -14.21 -8.89 -9.98
CA LYS A 25 -15.66 -8.87 -10.24
C LYS A 25 -16.04 -9.45 -11.62
N SER A 26 -15.20 -9.25 -12.63
CA SER A 26 -15.39 -9.77 -14.00
C SER A 26 -15.05 -11.26 -14.17
N LYS A 27 -14.63 -11.96 -13.13
CA LYS A 27 -14.25 -13.38 -13.18
C LYS A 27 -15.05 -14.19 -12.15
N PRO A 28 -16.27 -14.64 -12.48
CA PRO A 28 -17.19 -15.28 -11.52
C PRO A 28 -16.56 -16.40 -10.69
N THR A 29 -15.76 -17.27 -11.32
CA THR A 29 -15.08 -18.40 -10.66
C THR A 29 -13.94 -17.98 -9.71
N ARG A 30 -13.54 -16.70 -9.71
CA ARG A 30 -12.43 -16.16 -8.92
C ARG A 30 -12.80 -14.91 -8.15
N ILE A 31 -14.07 -14.63 -8.06
CA ILE A 31 -14.60 -13.48 -7.33
C ILE A 31 -14.17 -13.53 -5.86
N GLN A 32 -13.83 -12.39 -5.29
CA GLN A 32 -13.47 -12.27 -3.88
C GLN A 32 -14.25 -11.12 -3.26
N ARG A 33 -15.25 -11.47 -2.47
CA ARG A 33 -16.17 -10.54 -1.80
C ARG A 33 -15.52 -9.93 -0.57
N ALA A 34 -16.03 -8.76 -0.17
CA ALA A 34 -15.54 -7.99 0.96
C ALA A 34 -14.01 -7.82 0.95
N ALA A 35 -13.45 -7.59 -0.23
CA ALA A 35 -12.07 -7.16 -0.40
C ALA A 35 -11.96 -5.64 -0.15
N LEU A 36 -10.78 -5.20 0.28
CA LEU A 36 -10.50 -3.78 0.33
C LEU A 36 -9.91 -3.33 -1.00
N ILE A 37 -10.61 -2.43 -1.66
CA ILE A 37 -10.28 -1.92 -3.00
C ILE A 37 -9.57 -0.59 -2.84
N ASN A 38 -8.35 -0.52 -3.32
CA ASN A 38 -7.53 0.69 -3.29
C ASN A 38 -8.22 1.85 -4.02
N GLN A 39 -8.11 3.06 -3.48
CA GLN A 39 -8.81 4.25 -3.96
C GLN A 39 -7.88 5.32 -4.52
N GLU A 40 -6.58 5.11 -4.46
CA GLU A 40 -5.62 6.16 -4.78
C GLU A 40 -4.44 5.63 -5.60
N ARG A 41 -3.69 6.57 -6.16
CA ARG A 41 -2.44 6.32 -6.86
C ARG A 41 -1.29 6.66 -5.92
N TYR A 42 -0.26 5.83 -5.92
CA TYR A 42 0.92 6.01 -5.06
C TYR A 42 2.16 5.43 -5.73
N VAL A 43 3.30 5.77 -5.17
CA VAL A 43 4.58 5.29 -5.68
C VAL A 43 4.83 3.86 -5.21
N VAL A 44 5.21 3.00 -6.13
CA VAL A 44 5.58 1.59 -5.88
C VAL A 44 6.97 1.29 -6.43
N LEU A 45 7.63 0.34 -5.79
CA LEU A 45 8.84 -0.27 -6.32
C LEU A 45 8.43 -1.46 -7.21
N ARG A 46 8.93 -1.51 -8.43
CA ARG A 46 8.59 -2.54 -9.40
C ARG A 46 9.83 -3.19 -10.00
N THR A 47 9.81 -4.52 -10.10
CA THR A 47 10.83 -5.30 -10.81
C THR A 47 10.36 -5.66 -12.21
N ALA A 48 11.29 -5.83 -13.15
CA ALA A 48 10.95 -6.22 -14.52
C ALA A 48 10.62 -7.71 -14.65
N LYS A 49 11.39 -8.59 -14.02
CA LYS A 49 11.27 -10.06 -14.21
C LYS A 49 11.46 -10.87 -12.93
N GLU A 50 11.94 -10.28 -11.86
CA GLU A 50 12.35 -11.01 -10.66
C GLU A 50 11.39 -10.80 -9.50
N LEU A 51 11.27 -11.81 -8.63
CA LEU A 51 10.50 -11.69 -7.39
C LEU A 51 11.25 -10.92 -6.29
N VAL A 52 12.55 -10.75 -6.47
CA VAL A 52 13.40 -10.00 -5.53
C VAL A 52 13.26 -8.51 -5.80
N LEU A 53 12.76 -7.79 -4.83
CA LEU A 53 12.59 -6.34 -4.88
C LEU A 53 13.83 -5.67 -4.28
N ASP A 54 14.97 -5.84 -4.95
CA ASP A 54 16.20 -5.14 -4.62
C ASP A 54 16.13 -3.69 -5.18
N PRO A 55 16.08 -2.67 -4.31
CA PRO A 55 16.03 -1.27 -4.74
C PRO A 55 17.26 -0.82 -5.53
N TRP A 56 18.35 -1.58 -5.45
CA TRP A 56 19.64 -1.30 -6.11
C TRP A 56 19.78 -1.96 -7.48
N ALA A 57 18.94 -2.97 -7.75
CA ALA A 57 19.02 -3.65 -9.03
C ALA A 57 18.61 -2.69 -10.17
N LYS A 58 19.40 -2.69 -11.25
CA LYS A 58 19.11 -1.88 -12.45
C LYS A 58 17.72 -2.17 -13.06
N THR A 59 17.18 -3.35 -12.80
CA THR A 59 15.85 -3.81 -13.25
C THR A 59 14.71 -3.37 -12.33
N THR A 60 15.01 -2.74 -11.20
CA THR A 60 14.03 -2.27 -10.24
C THR A 60 13.82 -0.76 -10.42
N ILE A 61 12.58 -0.36 -10.62
CA ILE A 61 12.21 1.04 -10.83
C ILE A 61 11.13 1.50 -9.85
N TRP A 62 11.18 2.77 -9.51
CA TRP A 62 10.07 3.48 -8.88
C TRP A 62 9.08 3.92 -9.95
N THR A 63 7.82 3.59 -9.77
CA THR A 63 6.75 3.98 -10.70
C THR A 63 5.45 4.22 -9.96
N GLU A 64 4.48 4.73 -10.67
CA GLU A 64 3.13 4.84 -10.17
C GLU A 64 2.47 3.46 -10.11
N GLY A 65 1.79 3.20 -9.00
CA GLY A 65 0.95 2.03 -8.80
C GLY A 65 -0.47 2.42 -8.41
N SER A 66 -1.39 1.56 -8.78
CA SER A 66 -2.79 1.66 -8.40
C SER A 66 -3.38 0.25 -8.34
N VAL A 67 -4.61 0.12 -7.82
CA VAL A 67 -5.36 -1.15 -7.83
C VAL A 67 -4.67 -2.29 -7.05
N HIS A 68 -3.82 -1.96 -6.08
CA HIS A 68 -3.26 -2.93 -5.16
C HIS A 68 -4.24 -3.17 -4.01
N ASN A 69 -5.12 -4.13 -4.20
CA ASN A 69 -6.20 -4.45 -3.26
C ASN A 69 -5.70 -5.30 -2.09
N ILE A 70 -6.49 -5.42 -1.02
CA ILE A 70 -6.29 -6.39 0.04
C ILE A 70 -7.34 -7.48 -0.14
N HIS A 71 -6.90 -8.74 -0.30
CA HIS A 71 -7.79 -9.85 -0.63
C HIS A 71 -7.25 -11.21 -0.19
N ALA A 72 -8.09 -12.26 -0.28
CA ALA A 72 -7.70 -13.62 0.04
C ALA A 72 -6.62 -14.19 -0.87
N GLY A 73 -5.75 -15.04 -0.33
CA GLY A 73 -4.69 -15.76 -1.05
C GLY A 73 -5.17 -16.87 -1.98
N GLY A 74 -6.42 -17.32 -1.82
CA GLY A 74 -6.99 -18.44 -2.56
C GLY A 74 -6.69 -19.81 -1.95
N GLY A 75 -6.15 -19.87 -0.75
CA GLY A 75 -5.87 -21.06 0.04
C GLY A 75 -5.00 -20.74 1.25
N ALA A 76 -4.86 -21.69 2.17
CA ALA A 76 -4.16 -21.51 3.44
C ALA A 76 -2.67 -21.10 3.28
N THR A 77 -2.04 -21.54 2.19
CA THR A 77 -0.60 -21.33 1.93
C THR A 77 -0.31 -20.62 0.61
N LYS A 78 -1.34 -20.13 -0.09
CA LYS A 78 -1.15 -19.50 -1.40
C LYS A 78 -1.09 -17.99 -1.29
N PHE A 79 0.04 -17.45 -1.73
CA PHE A 79 0.28 -16.02 -1.87
C PHE A 79 0.51 -15.71 -3.34
N SER A 80 -0.54 -15.61 -4.12
CA SER A 80 -0.41 -15.36 -5.55
C SER A 80 -0.97 -14.00 -5.93
N CYS A 81 -0.09 -13.00 -5.95
CA CYS A 81 -0.45 -11.68 -6.47
C CYS A 81 0.77 -10.94 -7.02
N ALA A 82 0.53 -10.07 -8.00
CA ALA A 82 1.58 -9.24 -8.61
C ALA A 82 1.87 -7.94 -7.85
N GLY A 83 1.09 -7.60 -6.83
CA GLY A 83 1.27 -6.36 -6.07
C GLY A 83 0.24 -6.13 -4.97
N CYS A 84 -0.88 -6.86 -4.98
CA CYS A 84 -1.88 -6.76 -3.92
C CYS A 84 -1.37 -7.30 -2.58
N GLN A 85 -1.92 -6.82 -1.50
CA GLN A 85 -1.75 -7.41 -0.18
C GLN A 85 -2.62 -8.67 -0.10
N VAL A 86 -2.01 -9.80 0.27
CA VAL A 86 -2.70 -11.09 0.27
C VAL A 86 -2.68 -11.67 1.65
N ILE A 87 -3.87 -12.01 2.17
CA ILE A 87 -4.04 -12.68 3.46
C ILE A 87 -4.32 -14.16 3.21
N PRO A 88 -3.62 -15.09 3.90
CA PRO A 88 -3.88 -16.52 3.78
C PRO A 88 -5.34 -16.86 4.06
N GLY A 89 -5.90 -17.77 3.28
CA GLY A 89 -7.31 -18.14 3.38
C GLY A 89 -8.01 -18.06 2.04
N GLY A 90 -9.30 -18.24 2.05
CA GLY A 90 -10.10 -18.30 0.83
C GLY A 90 -11.59 -18.26 1.10
N TYR A 91 -12.33 -19.07 0.35
CA TYR A 91 -13.77 -19.19 0.46
C TYR A 91 -14.19 -20.67 0.38
N GLN A 92 -15.24 -21.04 1.10
CA GLN A 92 -15.67 -22.44 1.27
C GLN A 92 -16.13 -23.10 -0.03
N SER A 93 -16.81 -22.36 -0.89
CA SER A 93 -17.51 -22.90 -2.04
C SER A 93 -17.26 -22.13 -3.33
N LYS A 94 -17.73 -22.65 -4.45
CA LYS A 94 -17.60 -21.99 -5.77
C LYS A 94 -18.35 -20.65 -5.82
N ASP A 95 -19.45 -20.52 -5.09
CA ASP A 95 -20.23 -19.28 -4.96
C ASP A 95 -19.54 -18.20 -4.11
N ARG A 96 -18.48 -18.59 -3.41
CA ARG A 96 -17.73 -17.67 -2.56
C ARG A 96 -18.57 -17.00 -1.46
N ALA A 97 -19.56 -17.74 -0.92
CA ALA A 97 -20.50 -17.23 0.06
C ALA A 97 -19.87 -17.00 1.43
N LYS A 98 -18.89 -17.84 1.83
CA LYS A 98 -18.26 -17.74 3.15
C LYS A 98 -16.74 -17.73 3.03
N ALA A 99 -16.11 -16.83 3.76
CA ALA A 99 -14.65 -16.77 3.90
C ALA A 99 -14.11 -17.89 4.80
N THR A 100 -12.84 -18.23 4.66
CA THR A 100 -12.15 -19.26 5.45
C THR A 100 -10.72 -18.87 5.82
N GLY A 101 -10.20 -19.47 6.89
CA GLY A 101 -8.82 -19.29 7.36
C GLY A 101 -8.57 -17.85 7.85
N ASN A 102 -7.32 -17.41 7.82
CA ASN A 102 -6.94 -16.07 8.30
C ASN A 102 -7.68 -14.94 7.56
N TRP A 103 -8.11 -15.18 6.32
CA TRP A 103 -8.95 -14.24 5.60
C TRP A 103 -10.29 -13.98 6.30
N LEU A 104 -10.93 -15.04 6.82
CA LEU A 104 -12.14 -14.90 7.64
C LEU A 104 -11.85 -14.11 8.91
N THR A 105 -10.82 -14.48 9.65
CA THR A 105 -10.43 -13.79 10.88
C THR A 105 -10.19 -12.30 10.63
N PHE A 106 -9.48 -11.97 9.54
CA PHE A 106 -9.26 -10.59 9.14
C PHE A 106 -10.57 -9.86 8.80
N GLN A 107 -11.45 -10.48 8.01
CA GLN A 107 -12.73 -9.87 7.65
C GLN A 107 -13.60 -9.59 8.88
N GLN A 108 -13.68 -10.52 9.80
CA GLN A 108 -14.44 -10.35 11.06
C GLN A 108 -13.83 -9.25 11.93
N ALA A 109 -12.52 -9.27 12.13
CA ALA A 109 -11.82 -8.25 12.91
C ALA A 109 -11.94 -6.84 12.30
N ALA A 110 -12.01 -6.74 10.97
CA ALA A 110 -12.19 -5.49 10.24
C ALA A 110 -13.68 -5.10 10.03
N GLY A 111 -14.62 -5.88 10.56
CA GLY A 111 -16.06 -5.65 10.34
C GLY A 111 -16.52 -5.80 8.88
N LEU A 112 -15.85 -6.65 8.11
CA LEU A 112 -16.14 -6.89 6.68
C LEU A 112 -16.94 -8.18 6.44
N ALA A 113 -17.16 -8.97 7.47
CA ALA A 113 -18.01 -10.16 7.47
C ALA A 113 -18.79 -10.22 8.78
N ASP A 114 -19.95 -10.85 8.73
CA ASP A 114 -20.74 -11.14 9.93
C ASP A 114 -20.14 -12.26 10.78
N ALA A 115 -20.76 -12.56 11.92
CA ALA A 115 -20.34 -13.63 12.83
C ALA A 115 -20.33 -15.03 12.18
N THR A 116 -21.14 -15.24 11.13
CA THR A 116 -21.21 -16.50 10.38
C THR A 116 -20.13 -16.61 9.29
N GLY A 117 -19.37 -15.56 9.06
CA GLY A 117 -18.36 -15.47 8.00
C GLY A 117 -18.93 -15.11 6.64
N THR A 118 -20.16 -14.61 6.58
CA THR A 118 -20.76 -14.09 5.36
C THR A 118 -20.19 -12.71 5.06
N PRO A 119 -19.52 -12.49 3.91
CA PRO A 119 -18.98 -11.19 3.55
C PRO A 119 -20.06 -10.14 3.38
N LEU A 120 -19.81 -8.94 3.89
CA LEU A 120 -20.69 -7.80 3.65
C LEU A 120 -20.77 -7.46 2.15
N PRO A 121 -21.90 -6.91 1.68
CA PRO A 121 -22.06 -6.45 0.30
C PRO A 121 -21.11 -5.29 0.00
N ASP A 122 -20.82 -5.09 -1.29
CA ASP A 122 -20.02 -3.94 -1.74
C ASP A 122 -20.66 -2.64 -1.26
N ASP A 123 -19.86 -1.78 -0.65
CA ASP A 123 -20.27 -0.44 -0.25
C ASP A 123 -19.19 0.57 -0.66
N ALA A 124 -19.52 1.37 -1.67
CA ALA A 124 -18.62 2.39 -2.18
C ALA A 124 -18.42 3.57 -1.21
N ARG A 125 -19.27 3.73 -0.20
CA ARG A 125 -19.16 4.80 0.81
C ARG A 125 -18.30 4.40 2.00
N SER A 126 -18.20 3.10 2.30
CA SER A 126 -17.30 2.61 3.35
C SER A 126 -15.86 2.92 3.03
N ARG A 127 -15.18 3.61 3.93
CA ARG A 127 -13.77 3.98 3.81
C ARG A 127 -12.96 3.30 4.89
N PHE A 128 -11.81 2.78 4.48
CA PHE A 128 -10.84 2.14 5.35
C PHE A 128 -9.49 2.80 5.15
N GLN A 129 -8.78 3.01 6.23
CA GLN A 129 -7.40 3.42 6.19
C GLN A 129 -6.51 2.22 6.50
N TYR A 130 -5.55 1.97 5.64
CA TYR A 130 -4.57 0.91 5.79
C TYR A 130 -3.19 1.51 5.99
N MET A 131 -2.63 1.34 7.18
CA MET A 131 -1.28 1.80 7.50
C MET A 131 -0.31 0.65 7.31
N LEU A 132 0.60 0.79 6.35
CA LEU A 132 1.70 -0.14 6.13
C LEU A 132 2.94 0.37 6.87
N LEU A 133 3.34 -0.36 7.89
CA LEU A 133 4.47 -0.04 8.76
C LEU A 133 5.68 -0.94 8.46
N THR A 134 6.87 -0.49 8.83
CA THR A 134 8.03 -1.39 8.99
C THR A 134 7.82 -2.29 10.19
N GLY A 135 8.51 -3.43 10.25
CA GLY A 135 8.46 -4.29 11.44
C GLY A 135 8.87 -3.55 12.71
N ARG A 136 9.87 -2.66 12.64
CA ARG A 136 10.27 -1.82 13.78
C ARG A 136 9.17 -0.87 14.22
N GLU A 137 8.52 -0.18 13.29
CA GLU A 137 7.39 0.72 13.59
C GLU A 137 6.19 -0.05 14.17
N GLY A 138 5.90 -1.23 13.64
CA GLY A 138 4.87 -2.11 14.19
C GLY A 138 5.17 -2.57 15.60
N CYS A 139 6.42 -2.92 15.89
CA CYS A 139 6.86 -3.30 17.22
C CYS A 139 6.73 -2.12 18.23
N ILE A 140 7.18 -0.92 17.83
CA ILE A 140 7.04 0.29 18.65
C ILE A 140 5.56 0.61 18.91
N ALA A 141 4.71 0.53 17.88
CA ALA A 141 3.28 0.77 18.03
C ALA A 141 2.59 -0.25 18.95
N TYR A 142 3.02 -1.51 18.90
CA TYR A 142 2.48 -2.58 19.74
C TYR A 142 2.87 -2.45 21.21
N HIS A 143 4.14 -2.16 21.49
CA HIS A 143 4.64 -2.08 22.86
C HIS A 143 4.37 -0.73 23.53
N GLY A 144 4.09 0.32 22.75
CA GLY A 144 3.95 1.68 23.27
C GLY A 144 5.26 2.28 23.78
N GLY A 145 5.18 3.45 24.37
CA GLY A 145 6.27 4.04 25.12
C GLY A 145 6.89 5.31 24.50
N PRO A 146 7.87 5.92 25.18
CA PRO A 146 8.47 7.21 24.84
C PRO A 146 9.10 7.28 23.45
N ALA A 147 9.51 6.15 22.88
CA ALA A 147 10.02 6.10 21.51
C ALA A 147 8.95 6.43 20.47
N PHE A 148 7.67 6.20 20.77
CA PHE A 148 6.54 6.62 19.93
C PHE A 148 6.31 8.13 20.04
N GLU A 149 6.47 8.69 21.23
CA GLU A 149 6.29 10.13 21.51
C GLU A 149 7.49 10.96 21.04
N ASN A 150 8.71 10.44 21.11
CA ASN A 150 9.97 11.16 20.87
C ASN A 150 10.52 11.03 19.45
N GLY A 151 9.67 10.66 18.46
CA GLY A 151 10.01 11.17 17.16
C GLY A 151 10.63 10.25 16.15
N TYR A 152 10.12 9.08 15.93
CA TYR A 152 10.26 8.49 14.59
C TYR A 152 9.20 9.06 13.62
N TYR A 153 9.12 10.39 13.57
CA TYR A 153 8.26 11.06 12.59
C TYR A 153 8.90 10.92 11.21
N ARG A 154 8.36 10.00 10.44
CA ARG A 154 8.70 9.86 9.02
C ARG A 154 7.54 10.35 8.19
N LEU A 155 7.77 11.39 7.42
CA LEU A 155 6.81 11.81 6.42
C LEU A 155 6.83 10.84 5.25
N ARG A 156 5.67 10.39 4.85
CA ARG A 156 5.46 9.40 3.79
C ARG A 156 4.09 9.60 3.14
N HIS A 157 3.79 8.86 2.10
CA HIS A 157 2.47 8.88 1.48
C HIS A 157 1.34 8.80 2.54
N GLY A 158 0.36 9.68 2.44
CA GLY A 158 -0.73 9.83 3.39
C GLY A 158 -0.44 10.69 4.62
N SER A 159 0.81 11.12 4.86
CA SER A 159 1.11 12.12 5.90
C SER A 159 0.52 13.48 5.54
N SER A 160 0.14 14.27 6.54
CA SER A 160 -0.42 15.60 6.33
C SER A 160 0.07 16.62 7.37
N GLY A 161 -0.11 17.90 7.07
CA GLY A 161 0.14 19.01 7.98
C GLY A 161 1.37 19.86 7.65
N PRO A 162 1.72 20.80 8.57
CA PRO A 162 2.74 21.84 8.29
C PRO A 162 4.14 21.30 7.98
N LYS A 163 4.50 20.13 8.50
CA LYS A 163 5.79 19.51 8.21
C LYS A 163 5.85 19.01 6.75
N VAL A 164 4.73 18.51 6.19
CA VAL A 164 4.62 18.16 4.78
C VAL A 164 4.72 19.39 3.91
N ALA A 165 4.00 20.46 4.24
CA ALA A 165 4.06 21.75 3.52
C ALA A 165 5.50 22.28 3.45
N ARG A 166 6.26 22.21 4.54
CA ARG A 166 7.69 22.60 4.54
C ARG A 166 8.53 21.76 3.56
N VAL A 167 8.31 20.45 3.49
CA VAL A 167 8.98 19.59 2.51
C VAL A 167 8.61 20.00 1.09
N GLN A 168 7.33 20.21 0.81
CA GLN A 168 6.84 20.65 -0.50
C GLN A 168 7.43 21.99 -0.91
N LYS A 169 7.46 22.96 0.00
CA LYS A 169 8.10 24.27 -0.21
C LYS A 169 9.58 24.13 -0.58
N SER A 170 10.31 23.29 0.17
CA SER A 170 11.72 23.02 -0.14
C SER A 170 11.93 22.36 -1.50
N LEU A 171 11.08 21.41 -1.87
CA LEU A 171 11.11 20.76 -3.19
C LEU A 171 10.85 21.77 -4.31
N LEU A 172 9.85 22.63 -4.15
CA LEU A 172 9.50 23.66 -5.13
C LEU A 172 10.59 24.71 -5.26
N SER A 173 11.20 25.17 -4.15
CA SER A 173 12.29 26.15 -4.21
C SER A 173 13.55 25.65 -4.93
N GLN A 174 13.78 24.36 -4.92
CA GLN A 174 14.97 23.75 -5.51
C GLN A 174 14.75 23.23 -6.92
N ARG A 175 13.52 22.81 -7.27
CA ARG A 175 13.26 21.99 -8.46
C ARG A 175 11.88 22.19 -9.09
N ALA A 176 11.31 23.39 -9.01
CA ALA A 176 9.96 23.66 -9.51
C ALA A 176 9.74 23.17 -10.96
N ASP A 177 10.70 23.45 -11.85
CA ASP A 177 10.61 23.08 -13.27
C ASP A 177 10.59 21.58 -13.52
N SER A 178 11.15 20.79 -12.58
CA SER A 178 11.22 19.33 -12.68
C SER A 178 10.06 18.63 -11.97
N LEU A 179 9.17 19.36 -11.32
CA LEU A 179 8.08 18.84 -10.49
C LEU A 179 6.71 19.38 -10.90
N PRO A 180 6.28 19.16 -12.16
CA PRO A 180 5.03 19.71 -12.66
C PRO A 180 3.84 19.25 -11.83
N GLY A 181 3.05 20.22 -11.36
CA GLY A 181 1.84 19.99 -10.57
C GLY A 181 2.07 19.55 -9.13
N LEU A 182 3.31 19.65 -8.60
CA LEU A 182 3.52 19.68 -7.16
C LEU A 182 3.02 21.03 -6.64
N ILE A 183 2.28 21.02 -5.56
CA ILE A 183 1.78 22.21 -4.86
C ILE A 183 2.04 22.10 -3.36
N GLU A 184 2.17 23.23 -2.68
CA GLU A 184 2.29 23.30 -1.23
C GLU A 184 0.90 23.23 -0.58
N ASN A 185 0.38 22.03 -0.40
CA ASN A 185 -0.95 21.78 0.17
C ASN A 185 -0.92 21.02 1.50
N GLY A 186 0.27 20.69 1.98
CA GLY A 186 0.42 19.94 3.23
C GLY A 186 -0.05 18.47 3.16
N GLN A 187 -0.24 17.90 1.97
CA GLN A 187 -0.59 16.49 1.78
C GLN A 187 0.56 15.74 1.10
N PHE A 188 1.11 14.72 1.75
CA PHE A 188 2.17 13.90 1.17
C PHE A 188 1.57 12.89 0.19
N ASP A 189 1.29 13.34 -0.99
CA ASP A 189 0.70 12.61 -2.11
C ASP A 189 1.74 11.94 -3.01
N ILE A 190 1.29 11.41 -4.14
CA ILE A 190 2.15 10.79 -5.15
C ILE A 190 3.17 11.78 -5.74
N LYS A 191 2.80 13.04 -5.93
CA LYS A 191 3.69 14.07 -6.50
C LYS A 191 4.78 14.46 -5.52
N THR A 192 4.44 14.62 -4.25
CA THR A 192 5.41 14.81 -3.18
C THR A 192 6.37 13.62 -3.07
N SER A 193 5.85 12.38 -3.20
CA SER A 193 6.67 11.16 -3.20
C SER A 193 7.68 11.15 -4.35
N PHE A 194 7.26 11.50 -5.56
CA PHE A 194 8.17 11.60 -6.71
C PHE A 194 9.18 12.73 -6.56
N GLY A 195 8.77 13.88 -6.03
CA GLY A 195 9.67 14.99 -5.74
C GLY A 195 10.80 14.60 -4.79
N VAL A 196 10.47 13.91 -3.70
CA VAL A 196 11.47 13.39 -2.76
C VAL A 196 12.40 12.37 -3.41
N LEU A 197 11.86 11.46 -4.23
CA LEU A 197 12.69 10.48 -4.96
C LEU A 197 13.64 11.15 -5.95
N LEU A 198 13.15 12.12 -6.70
CA LEU A 198 13.96 12.88 -7.68
C LEU A 198 15.09 13.63 -6.99
N THR A 199 14.79 14.33 -5.89
CA THR A 199 15.79 15.07 -5.11
C THR A 199 16.86 14.13 -4.57
N LYS A 200 16.46 13.04 -3.93
CA LYS A 200 17.40 12.03 -3.43
C LYS A 200 18.27 11.42 -4.52
N LYS A 201 17.72 11.20 -5.71
CA LYS A 201 18.49 10.73 -6.86
C LYS A 201 19.53 11.74 -7.31
N LEU A 202 19.12 12.99 -7.47
CA LEU A 202 19.97 14.03 -8.03
C LEU A 202 21.05 14.48 -7.04
N ASP A 203 20.72 14.52 -5.75
CA ASP A 203 21.63 15.04 -4.72
C ASP A 203 22.59 13.96 -4.19
N ALA A 204 22.15 12.70 -4.11
CA ALA A 204 22.92 11.62 -3.48
C ALA A 204 23.15 10.39 -4.38
N GLY A 205 22.69 10.42 -5.61
CA GLY A 205 22.69 9.24 -6.49
C GLY A 205 21.78 8.10 -6.02
N GLU A 206 20.90 8.38 -5.07
CA GLU A 206 20.15 7.36 -4.35
C GLU A 206 18.67 7.29 -4.71
N TYR A 207 18.22 6.15 -5.16
CA TYR A 207 16.79 5.83 -5.34
C TYR A 207 16.17 5.10 -4.14
N ARG A 208 16.63 5.37 -2.92
CA ARG A 208 16.34 4.49 -1.79
C ARG A 208 14.90 4.53 -1.29
N SER A 209 14.29 5.68 -1.17
CA SER A 209 12.95 5.77 -0.56
C SER A 209 12.34 7.15 -0.71
N PRO A 210 11.04 7.26 -0.99
CA PRO A 210 10.31 8.53 -0.94
C PRO A 210 9.95 8.97 0.49
N ILE A 211 10.56 8.38 1.51
CA ILE A 211 10.30 8.70 2.91
C ILE A 211 11.29 9.77 3.37
N VAL A 212 10.79 10.76 4.08
CA VAL A 212 11.59 11.82 4.72
C VAL A 212 11.60 11.58 6.22
N SER A 213 12.80 11.45 6.80
CA SER A 213 12.99 11.50 8.25
C SER A 213 13.05 12.97 8.68
N ILE A 214 12.41 13.30 9.76
CA ILE A 214 12.37 14.63 10.36
C ILE A 214 13.07 14.58 11.70
#